data_6ecd7fbc253cc1af06bd6d1abfe32a04
#
_entry.id   6ecd7fbc253cc1af06bd6d1abfe32a04
#
_cell.length_a   1.000
_cell.length_b   1.000
_cell.length_c   1.000
_cell.angle_alpha   90.00
_cell.angle_beta   90.00
_cell.angle_gamma   90.00
#
_symmetry.space_group_name_H-M   'P 1'
#
loop_
_entity.id
_entity.type
_entity.pdbx_description
1 polymer ?
#
loop_
_entity_poly.entity_id
_entity_poly.type
_entity_poly.pdbx_seq_one_letter_code
_entity_poly.pdbx_strand_id
1 'polypeptide(L)'
;GKEYDLIVETRNLKEVKDVLNYNIVTRILLDNMDINEIKKALSLIGNKKPTEASGNIDKSNILAIAKTGVNFISLGCLTHSAKPIDISLKVSK
;
A
#
# COMPACT_ATOMS: atom_id res chain seq x y z
N GLY A 1 25.66 -8.42 2.34
CA GLY A 1 25.02 -7.28 1.83
C GLY A 1 24.29 -6.46 2.84
N LYS A 2 24.01 -5.29 2.48
CA LYS A 2 23.27 -4.40 3.29
C LYS A 2 21.82 -4.57 3.04
N GLU A 3 21.13 -4.69 4.12
CA GLU A 3 19.69 -4.80 4.01
C GLU A 3 19.08 -3.53 4.46
N TYR A 4 18.30 -2.93 3.62
CA TYR A 4 17.59 -1.73 4.00
C TYR A 4 16.24 -1.75 3.32
N ASP A 5 15.30 -1.04 3.92
CA ASP A 5 13.99 -0.84 3.33
C ASP A 5 13.90 0.61 2.89
N LEU A 6 13.76 0.79 1.60
CA LEU A 6 13.52 2.11 1.06
C LEU A 6 12.09 2.17 0.57
N ILE A 7 11.23 2.72 1.39
CA ILE A 7 9.82 2.83 1.08
C ILE A 7 9.57 4.23 0.55
N VAL A 8 9.04 4.30 -0.67
CA VAL A 8 8.79 5.58 -1.29
C VAL A 8 7.30 5.79 -1.45
N GLU A 9 6.85 6.94 -0.95
CA GLU A 9 5.45 7.31 -1.00
C GLU A 9 5.11 7.87 -2.37
N THR A 10 3.99 7.42 -2.93
CA THR A 10 3.50 7.94 -4.20
C THR A 10 2.05 8.36 -4.03
N ARG A 11 1.66 9.44 -4.67
CA ARG A 11 0.32 9.98 -4.57
C ARG A 11 -0.48 9.91 -5.86
N ASN A 12 0.18 9.57 -6.94
CA ASN A 12 -0.51 9.46 -8.23
C ASN A 12 0.26 8.50 -9.11
N LEU A 13 -0.32 8.21 -10.26
CA LEU A 13 0.27 7.23 -11.16
C LEU A 13 1.58 7.69 -11.78
N LYS A 14 1.73 8.99 -11.96
CA LYS A 14 2.96 9.51 -12.50
C LYS A 14 4.12 9.23 -11.56
N GLU A 15 3.89 9.44 -10.27
CA GLU A 15 4.92 9.16 -9.28
C GLU A 15 5.25 7.68 -9.20
N VAL A 16 4.24 6.83 -9.36
CA VAL A 16 4.47 5.39 -9.40
C VAL A 16 5.41 5.04 -10.55
N LYS A 17 5.16 5.60 -11.73
CA LYS A 17 6.01 5.35 -12.87
C LYS A 17 7.44 5.79 -12.63
N ASP A 18 7.60 6.97 -12.03
CA ASP A 18 8.92 7.49 -11.73
C ASP A 18 9.68 6.57 -10.79
N VAL A 19 9.01 6.11 -9.76
CA VAL A 19 9.64 5.27 -8.75
C VAL A 19 10.11 3.95 -9.32
N LEU A 20 9.40 3.45 -10.32
CA LEU A 20 9.75 2.18 -10.92
C LEU A 20 11.11 2.20 -11.61
N ASN A 21 11.63 3.38 -11.88
CA ASN A 21 12.96 3.51 -12.48
C ASN A 21 14.10 3.31 -11.48
N TYR A 22 13.78 3.19 -10.20
CA TYR A 22 14.82 3.11 -9.17
C TYR A 22 14.82 1.74 -8.52
N ASN A 23 15.84 0.96 -8.83
CA ASN A 23 15.94 -0.40 -8.31
C ASN A 23 16.12 -0.46 -6.81
N ILE A 24 16.62 0.60 -6.20
CA ILE A 24 16.88 0.58 -4.76
C ILE A 24 15.61 0.68 -3.94
N VAL A 25 14.50 1.05 -4.57
CA VAL A 25 13.23 1.13 -3.86
C VAL A 25 12.76 -0.27 -3.55
N THR A 26 12.48 -0.54 -2.29
CA THR A 26 12.07 -1.87 -1.86
C THR A 26 10.58 -2.02 -1.67
N ARG A 27 9.87 -0.90 -1.55
CA ARG A 27 8.42 -0.93 -1.40
C ARG A 27 7.82 0.38 -1.87
N ILE A 28 6.71 0.31 -2.54
CA ILE A 28 6.01 1.50 -3.03
C ILE A 28 4.77 1.70 -2.18
N LEU A 29 4.67 2.87 -1.57
CA LEU A 29 3.52 3.24 -0.76
C LEU A 29 2.55 4.02 -1.62
N LEU A 30 1.32 3.53 -1.71
CA LEU A 30 0.26 4.18 -2.47
C LEU A 30 -0.59 4.97 -1.48
N ASP A 31 -0.35 6.28 -1.45
CA ASP A 31 -0.95 7.12 -0.43
C ASP A 31 -2.23 7.77 -0.91
N ASN A 32 -3.30 7.49 -0.18
CA ASN A 32 -4.58 8.17 -0.40
C ASN A 32 -5.13 7.99 -1.81
N MET A 33 -4.96 6.81 -2.36
CA MET A 33 -5.49 6.48 -3.68
C MET A 33 -6.81 5.75 -3.54
N ASP A 34 -7.73 6.03 -4.47
CA ASP A 34 -8.97 5.27 -4.47
C ASP A 34 -8.75 3.90 -5.11
N ILE A 35 -9.79 3.09 -5.10
CA ILE A 35 -9.68 1.71 -5.58
C ILE A 35 -9.22 1.65 -7.02
N ASN A 36 -9.75 2.51 -7.87
CA ASN A 36 -9.39 2.50 -9.28
C ASN A 36 -7.93 2.87 -9.48
N GLU A 37 -7.46 3.86 -8.74
CA GLU A 37 -6.06 4.26 -8.83
C GLU A 37 -5.15 3.17 -8.34
N ILE A 38 -5.52 2.52 -7.25
CA ILE A 38 -4.72 1.41 -6.73
C ILE A 38 -4.60 0.31 -7.78
N LYS A 39 -5.71 -0.04 -8.41
CA LYS A 39 -5.68 -1.07 -9.43
C LYS A 39 -4.78 -0.70 -10.60
N LYS A 40 -4.85 0.55 -11.02
CA LYS A 40 -3.98 1.00 -12.11
C LYS A 40 -2.52 1.00 -11.69
N ALA A 41 -2.24 1.42 -10.47
CA ALA A 41 -0.87 1.40 -9.96
C ALA A 41 -0.33 -0.01 -9.91
N LEU A 42 -1.14 -0.95 -9.44
CA LEU A 42 -0.71 -2.34 -9.36
C LEU A 42 -0.44 -2.92 -10.75
N SER A 43 -1.24 -2.52 -11.73
CA SER A 43 -0.98 -2.95 -13.10
C SER A 43 0.35 -2.43 -13.61
N LEU A 44 0.65 -1.17 -13.32
CA LEU A 44 1.91 -0.58 -13.73
C LEU A 44 3.10 -1.27 -13.07
N ILE A 45 2.95 -1.57 -11.79
CA ILE A 45 4.04 -2.15 -11.02
C ILE A 45 4.27 -3.61 -11.43
N GLY A 46 3.19 -4.33 -11.70
CA GLY A 46 3.30 -5.69 -12.25
C GLY A 46 4.06 -6.64 -11.35
N ASN A 47 3.86 -6.57 -10.06
CA ASN A 47 4.52 -7.45 -9.08
C ASN A 47 6.03 -7.29 -9.00
N LYS A 48 6.57 -6.24 -9.58
CA LYS A 48 8.01 -6.04 -9.52
C LYS A 48 8.47 -5.59 -8.14
N LYS A 49 7.58 -4.96 -7.39
CA LYS A 49 7.91 -4.47 -6.06
C LYS A 49 6.70 -4.64 -5.15
N PRO A 50 6.94 -4.87 -3.86
CA PRO A 50 5.84 -4.88 -2.90
C PRO A 50 5.16 -3.53 -2.84
N THR A 51 3.87 -3.54 -2.55
CA THR A 51 3.08 -2.32 -2.48
C THR A 51 2.35 -2.25 -1.16
N GLU A 52 2.12 -1.03 -0.72
CA GLU A 52 1.41 -0.79 0.53
C GLU A 52 0.41 0.33 0.31
N ALA A 53 -0.83 0.12 0.69
CA ALA A 53 -1.85 1.14 0.61
C ALA A 53 -1.97 1.85 1.94
N SER A 54 -2.07 3.17 1.91
CA SER A 54 -2.22 3.96 3.13
C SER A 54 -3.13 5.16 2.87
N GLY A 55 -3.56 5.78 3.95
CA GLY A 55 -4.39 6.96 3.87
C GLY A 55 -5.86 6.64 3.67
N ASN A 56 -6.71 7.23 4.51
CA ASN A 56 -8.17 7.11 4.41
C ASN A 56 -8.68 5.66 4.37
N ILE A 57 -8.00 4.78 5.07
CA ILE A 57 -8.42 3.39 5.13
C ILE A 57 -9.15 3.16 6.44
N ASP A 58 -10.36 2.62 6.35
CA ASP A 58 -11.16 2.34 7.53
C ASP A 58 -11.98 1.08 7.28
N LYS A 59 -12.86 0.79 8.21
CA LYS A 59 -13.66 -0.44 8.11
C LYS A 59 -14.51 -0.50 6.86
N SER A 60 -14.89 0.64 6.33
CA SER A 60 -15.82 0.66 5.19
C SER A 60 -15.13 0.31 3.88
N ASN A 61 -13.84 0.53 3.77
CA ASN A 61 -13.15 0.31 2.50
C ASN A 61 -11.99 -0.69 2.56
N ILE A 62 -11.63 -1.14 3.77
CA ILE A 62 -10.44 -1.97 3.91
C ILE A 62 -10.54 -3.28 3.13
N LEU A 63 -11.71 -3.90 3.08
CA LEU A 63 -11.84 -5.15 2.35
C LEU A 63 -11.69 -4.93 0.85
N ALA A 64 -12.27 -3.85 0.34
CA ALA A 64 -12.15 -3.54 -1.07
C ALA A 64 -10.69 -3.27 -1.44
N ILE A 65 -9.99 -2.57 -0.56
CA ILE A 65 -8.58 -2.29 -0.80
C ILE A 65 -7.76 -3.59 -0.76
N ALA A 66 -8.05 -4.44 0.21
CA ALA A 66 -7.34 -5.72 0.30
C ALA A 66 -7.55 -6.57 -0.94
N LYS A 67 -8.72 -6.48 -1.54
CA LYS A 67 -9.02 -7.28 -2.74
C LYS A 67 -8.32 -6.78 -3.98
N THR A 68 -7.74 -5.59 -3.94
CA THR A 68 -7.01 -5.08 -5.10
C THR A 68 -5.74 -5.88 -5.38
N GLY A 69 -5.23 -6.56 -4.38
CA GLY A 69 -3.98 -7.29 -4.53
C GLY A 69 -2.78 -6.58 -3.95
N VAL A 70 -2.99 -5.45 -3.28
CA VAL A 70 -1.90 -4.76 -2.61
C VAL A 70 -1.32 -5.67 -1.52
N ASN A 71 -0.01 -5.58 -1.33
CA ASN A 71 0.67 -6.50 -0.41
C ASN A 71 0.48 -6.15 1.05
N PHE A 72 0.43 -4.86 1.36
CA PHE A 72 0.31 -4.40 2.73
C PHE A 72 -0.70 -3.28 2.81
N ILE A 73 -1.31 -3.14 3.98
CA ILE A 73 -2.24 -2.05 4.24
C ILE A 73 -1.83 -1.42 5.55
N SER A 74 -1.66 -0.10 5.52
CA SER A 74 -1.27 0.66 6.69
C SER A 74 -2.50 1.33 7.29
N LEU A 75 -2.83 0.99 8.50
CA LEU A 75 -3.97 1.57 9.20
C LEU A 75 -3.46 2.59 10.19
N GLY A 76 -3.14 3.76 9.69
CA GLY A 76 -2.53 4.77 10.51
C GLY A 76 -3.38 5.25 11.67
N CYS A 77 -4.69 5.09 11.56
CA CYS A 77 -5.57 5.57 12.63
C CYS A 77 -5.54 4.69 13.88
N LEU A 78 -4.86 3.57 13.81
CA LEU A 78 -4.85 2.64 14.93
C LEU A 78 -3.99 3.08 16.10
N THR A 79 -3.13 4.03 15.86
CA THR A 79 -2.16 4.39 16.87
C THR A 79 -2.78 5.03 18.10
N HIS A 80 -3.97 5.55 17.95
CA HIS A 80 -4.63 6.22 19.08
C HIS A 80 -5.64 5.36 19.75
N SER A 81 -5.83 4.18 19.27
CA SER A 81 -6.85 3.33 19.82
C SER A 81 -6.28 2.59 21.02
N ALA A 82 -6.82 2.88 22.16
CA ALA A 82 -6.47 2.11 23.34
C ALA A 82 -7.06 0.72 23.28
N LYS A 83 -7.98 0.51 22.38
CA LYS A 83 -8.58 -0.78 22.24
C LYS A 83 -7.92 -1.55 21.16
N PRO A 84 -7.56 -2.77 21.42
CA PRO A 84 -7.10 -3.62 20.34
C PRO A 84 -8.25 -3.73 19.36
N ILE A 85 -7.98 -3.43 18.16
CA ILE A 85 -8.98 -3.61 17.14
C ILE A 85 -8.97 -5.06 16.83
N ASP A 86 -10.07 -5.65 17.14
CA ASP A 86 -10.21 -7.06 16.89
C ASP A 86 -10.46 -7.27 15.41
N ILE A 87 -9.48 -6.91 14.64
CA ILE A 87 -9.54 -7.19 13.23
C ILE A 87 -8.69 -8.38 13.01
N SER A 88 -9.31 -9.50 13.01
CA SER A 88 -8.60 -10.67 12.54
C SER A 88 -8.59 -10.55 11.04
N LEU A 89 -7.91 -9.56 10.58
CA LEU A 89 -7.82 -9.37 9.17
C LEU A 89 -6.62 -10.09 8.68
N LYS A 90 -6.87 -11.26 8.21
CA LYS A 90 -5.85 -11.94 7.51
C LYS A 90 -5.94 -11.50 6.09
N VAL A 91 -5.04 -10.63 5.75
CA VAL A 91 -4.93 -10.30 4.36
C VAL A 91 -4.16 -11.43 3.76
N SER A 92 -4.87 -12.44 3.42
CA SER A 92 -4.21 -13.50 2.71
C SER A 92 -4.21 -13.13 1.26
N LYS A 93 -3.14 -13.27 0.69
CA LYS A 93 -2.96 -13.01 -0.68
C LYS A 93 -3.23 -14.18 -1.50
#